data_aed9f0e0ac8ee94cea7c60a63d927bad
#
_entry.id   aed9f0e0ac8ee94cea7c60a63d927bad
#
_cell.length_a   1.000
_cell.length_b   1.000
_cell.length_c   1.000
_cell.angle_alpha   90.00
_cell.angle_beta   90.00
_cell.angle_gamma   90.00
#
_symmetry.space_group_name_H-M   'P 1'
#
loop_
_entity.id
_entity.type
_entity.pdbx_description
1 polymer ?
#
loop_
_entity_poly.entity_id
_entity_poly.type
_entity_poly.pdbx_seq_one_letter_code
_entity_poly.pdbx_strand_id
1 'polypeptide(L)'
;MRGNLSRTVPATGEPFRRSLHGEPYDPLGMESMAINEDLFLALNAVYLRKMGNMEAICKCSSLERGAVQALLGQALADGLVVDLDGQFMLDDTGRRAVLQFYDEAYAPLRTGGHLIGWYAQFETLNAQFLKLISEWQTSGGERRVLAQLLRVVDRHVTAIRRIEETIPRYRTYAYRFTAAMDRVDLGDVTYVTNPLADSIHNIWFEFHEDILAVVGKPRETVED
;
A
#
# COMPACT_ATOMS: atom_id res chain seq x y z
N MET A 1 81.05 -27.62 32.10
CA MET A 1 80.88 -28.58 30.99
C MET A 1 79.38 -28.87 30.87
N ARG A 2 78.91 -28.78 29.66
CA ARG A 2 77.49 -28.51 29.37
C ARG A 2 76.72 -29.82 29.27
N GLY A 3 75.68 -29.98 30.07
CA GLY A 3 74.74 -31.09 29.97
C GLY A 3 73.48 -30.64 29.27
N ASN A 4 73.15 -31.30 28.17
CA ASN A 4 72.01 -31.06 27.33
C ASN A 4 70.91 -32.02 27.75
N LEU A 5 69.77 -31.50 28.23
CA LEU A 5 68.61 -32.28 28.59
C LEU A 5 67.58 -32.15 27.47
N SER A 6 67.49 -33.20 26.67
CA SER A 6 66.37 -33.39 25.70
C SER A 6 65.08 -33.69 26.45
N ARG A 7 64.07 -32.86 26.25
CA ARG A 7 62.68 -33.13 26.67
C ARG A 7 61.89 -33.60 25.45
N THR A 8 61.52 -34.84 25.48
CA THR A 8 60.57 -35.45 24.55
C THR A 8 59.14 -34.91 24.82
N VAL A 9 58.45 -34.40 23.81
CA VAL A 9 57.06 -34.02 23.85
C VAL A 9 56.25 -35.14 23.19
N PRO A 10 55.15 -35.69 23.81
CA PRO A 10 54.29 -36.61 23.12
C PRO A 10 53.30 -35.87 22.21
N ALA A 11 53.22 -36.32 20.97
CA ALA A 11 52.24 -35.89 20.00
C ALA A 11 50.92 -36.69 20.19
N THR A 12 49.85 -36.03 20.63
CA THR A 12 48.49 -36.51 20.43
C THR A 12 47.65 -35.32 19.98
N GLY A 13 47.63 -35.08 18.67
CA GLY A 13 46.75 -34.13 18.03
C GLY A 13 45.57 -34.88 17.44
N GLU A 14 44.42 -34.88 18.13
CA GLU A 14 43.18 -35.16 17.45
C GLU A 14 42.72 -33.90 16.68
N PRO A 15 42.24 -34.03 15.43
CA PRO A 15 41.74 -32.90 14.70
C PRO A 15 40.36 -32.52 15.20
N PHE A 16 40.25 -31.36 15.81
CA PHE A 16 38.98 -30.69 16.15
C PHE A 16 38.19 -30.47 14.88
N ARG A 17 37.29 -31.39 14.55
CA ARG A 17 36.29 -31.19 13.50
C ARG A 17 35.35 -30.07 13.94
N ARG A 18 35.62 -28.84 13.47
CA ARG A 18 34.59 -27.78 13.46
C ARG A 18 33.51 -28.21 12.50
N SER A 19 32.34 -28.50 13.03
CA SER A 19 31.10 -28.64 12.31
C SER A 19 30.78 -27.27 11.67
N LEU A 20 31.03 -27.15 10.36
CA LEU A 20 30.61 -26.02 9.53
C LEU A 20 29.16 -26.28 9.05
N HIS A 21 28.24 -26.41 9.97
CA HIS A 21 26.85 -26.11 9.67
C HIS A 21 26.58 -24.73 10.24
N GLY A 22 26.95 -23.72 9.45
CA GLY A 22 26.37 -22.39 9.58
C GLY A 22 24.90 -22.55 9.27
N GLU A 23 24.07 -22.46 10.30
CA GLU A 23 22.67 -22.14 10.08
C GLU A 23 22.62 -20.88 9.21
N PRO A 24 21.69 -20.79 8.22
CA PRO A 24 21.55 -19.58 7.45
C PRO A 24 21.30 -18.45 8.44
N TYR A 25 22.15 -17.44 8.39
CA TYR A 25 21.96 -16.18 9.13
C TYR A 25 20.60 -15.63 8.75
N ASP A 26 19.63 -15.78 9.62
CA ASP A 26 18.36 -15.09 9.57
C ASP A 26 18.61 -13.68 10.10
N PRO A 27 18.68 -12.66 9.21
CA PRO A 27 19.11 -11.33 9.64
C PRO A 27 18.13 -10.63 10.54
N LEU A 28 16.96 -11.18 10.82
CA LEU A 28 15.94 -10.46 11.55
C LEU A 28 15.00 -11.33 12.39
N GLY A 29 15.24 -12.53 12.79
CA GLY A 29 14.44 -13.27 13.78
C GLY A 29 12.97 -12.85 13.99
N MET A 30 12.33 -12.28 12.95
CA MET A 30 11.01 -11.68 13.00
C MET A 30 10.04 -12.68 12.40
N GLU A 31 9.32 -13.37 13.25
CA GLU A 31 8.13 -14.10 12.84
C GLU A 31 7.24 -13.18 11.99
N SER A 32 6.95 -13.64 10.78
CA SER A 32 6.00 -13.01 9.86
C SER A 32 4.67 -12.86 10.59
N MET A 33 4.28 -11.63 10.91
CA MET A 33 3.01 -11.37 11.58
C MET A 33 1.89 -11.36 10.54
N ALA A 34 1.25 -12.53 10.36
CA ALA A 34 0.06 -12.63 9.53
C ALA A 34 -1.07 -11.78 10.14
N ILE A 35 -1.58 -10.81 9.40
CA ILE A 35 -2.71 -9.98 9.78
C ILE A 35 -3.99 -10.49 9.12
N ASN A 36 -5.13 -10.36 9.80
CA ASN A 36 -6.42 -10.68 9.20
C ASN A 36 -6.91 -9.56 8.25
N GLU A 37 -7.96 -9.84 7.48
CA GLU A 37 -8.49 -8.92 6.47
C GLU A 37 -8.94 -7.59 7.07
N ASP A 38 -9.64 -7.58 8.20
CA ASP A 38 -10.12 -6.33 8.81
C ASP A 38 -8.96 -5.44 9.27
N LEU A 39 -7.94 -6.04 9.90
CA LEU A 39 -6.73 -5.31 10.30
C LEU A 39 -5.98 -4.83 9.05
N PHE A 40 -5.87 -5.66 8.01
CA PHE A 40 -5.31 -5.23 6.74
C PHE A 40 -6.06 -4.01 6.17
N LEU A 41 -7.39 -4.01 6.13
CA LEU A 41 -8.16 -2.87 5.60
C LEU A 41 -7.88 -1.58 6.36
N ALA A 42 -7.80 -1.63 7.70
CA ALA A 42 -7.48 -0.46 8.52
C ALA A 42 -6.05 0.02 8.29
N LEU A 43 -5.06 -0.88 8.32
CA LEU A 43 -3.65 -0.54 8.09
C LEU A 43 -3.39 -0.09 6.65
N ASN A 44 -4.07 -0.70 5.67
CA ASN A 44 -3.96 -0.32 4.28
C ASN A 44 -4.46 1.10 4.02
N ALA A 45 -5.52 1.52 4.69
CA ALA A 45 -5.98 2.91 4.62
C ALA A 45 -4.89 3.89 5.09
N VAL A 46 -4.14 3.56 6.15
CA VAL A 46 -2.99 4.35 6.61
C VAL A 46 -1.84 4.27 5.61
N TYR A 47 -1.55 3.07 5.06
CA TYR A 47 -0.50 2.85 4.07
C TYR A 47 -0.67 3.72 2.83
N LEU A 48 -1.87 3.72 2.25
CA LEU A 48 -2.19 4.44 1.02
C LEU A 48 -2.15 5.97 1.21
N ARG A 49 -2.60 6.44 2.36
CA ARG A 49 -2.62 7.88 2.70
C ARG A 49 -1.29 8.38 3.27
N LYS A 50 -0.37 7.49 3.64
CA LYS A 50 0.88 7.74 4.39
C LYS A 50 0.63 8.17 5.85
N MET A 51 -0.41 8.93 6.09
CA MET A 51 -0.91 9.37 7.39
C MET A 51 -2.42 9.62 7.30
N GLY A 52 -3.17 9.29 8.35
CA GLY A 52 -4.61 9.51 8.35
C GLY A 52 -5.21 9.60 9.74
N ASN A 53 -6.19 10.47 9.90
CA ASN A 53 -6.99 10.48 11.11
C ASN A 53 -8.11 9.41 11.04
N MET A 54 -8.79 9.21 12.17
CA MET A 54 -9.88 8.22 12.31
C MET A 54 -10.93 8.32 11.19
N GLU A 55 -11.35 9.53 10.83
CA GLU A 55 -12.40 9.74 9.81
C GLU A 55 -11.92 9.30 8.42
N ALA A 56 -10.69 9.67 8.06
CA ALA A 56 -10.08 9.29 6.80
C ALA A 56 -9.89 7.77 6.68
N ILE A 57 -9.47 7.12 7.77
CA ILE A 57 -9.28 5.66 7.81
C ILE A 57 -10.63 4.94 7.65
N CYS A 58 -11.69 5.38 8.34
CA CYS A 58 -13.04 4.83 8.17
C CYS A 58 -13.53 4.95 6.72
N LYS A 59 -13.33 6.12 6.08
CA LYS A 59 -13.73 6.33 4.68
C LYS A 59 -12.98 5.42 3.69
N CYS A 60 -11.68 5.23 3.91
CA CYS A 60 -10.86 4.40 3.03
C CYS A 60 -11.09 2.90 3.22
N SER A 61 -11.23 2.45 4.47
CA SER A 61 -11.41 1.04 4.80
C SER A 61 -12.85 0.55 4.62
N SER A 62 -13.83 1.46 4.63
CA SER A 62 -15.27 1.16 4.73
C SER A 62 -15.67 0.39 5.99
N LEU A 63 -14.83 0.40 7.01
CA LEU A 63 -15.14 -0.19 8.30
C LEU A 63 -15.87 0.80 9.20
N GLU A 64 -16.72 0.26 10.07
CA GLU A 64 -17.40 1.03 11.09
C GLU A 64 -16.39 1.66 12.08
N ARG A 65 -16.68 2.88 12.55
CA ARG A 65 -15.77 3.65 13.42
C ARG A 65 -15.31 2.87 14.66
N GLY A 66 -16.23 2.13 15.28
CA GLY A 66 -15.90 1.32 16.46
C GLY A 66 -14.93 0.19 16.16
N ALA A 67 -15.08 -0.46 15.00
CA ALA A 67 -14.15 -1.49 14.52
C ALA A 67 -12.77 -0.89 14.23
N VAL A 68 -12.72 0.23 13.49
CA VAL A 68 -11.44 0.93 13.20
C VAL A 68 -10.73 1.32 14.49
N GLN A 69 -11.46 1.85 15.48
CA GLN A 69 -10.89 2.23 16.78
C GLN A 69 -10.28 1.02 17.51
N ALA A 70 -10.96 -0.12 17.53
CA ALA A 70 -10.45 -1.35 18.16
C ALA A 70 -9.22 -1.87 17.43
N LEU A 71 -9.25 -1.92 16.09
CA LEU A 71 -8.14 -2.38 15.26
C LEU A 71 -6.90 -1.48 15.39
N LEU A 72 -7.06 -0.17 15.40
CA LEU A 72 -5.96 0.77 15.59
C LEU A 72 -5.40 0.69 17.02
N GLY A 73 -6.25 0.48 18.05
CA GLY A 73 -5.80 0.23 19.41
C GLY A 73 -4.93 -1.02 19.53
N GLN A 74 -5.32 -2.11 18.87
CA GLN A 74 -4.51 -3.32 18.78
C GLN A 74 -3.21 -3.04 18.01
N ALA A 75 -3.29 -2.39 16.84
CA ALA A 75 -2.13 -2.07 16.02
C ALA A 75 -1.09 -1.18 16.73
N LEU A 76 -1.55 -0.26 17.60
CA LEU A 76 -0.67 0.53 18.47
C LEU A 76 0.04 -0.36 19.51
N ALA A 77 -0.70 -1.28 20.16
CA ALA A 77 -0.13 -2.20 21.14
C ALA A 77 0.91 -3.15 20.51
N ASP A 78 0.67 -3.57 19.27
CA ASP A 78 1.53 -4.48 18.50
C ASP A 78 2.68 -3.75 17.77
N GLY A 79 2.79 -2.42 17.89
CA GLY A 79 3.83 -1.61 17.25
C GLY A 79 3.74 -1.55 15.73
N LEU A 80 2.52 -1.68 15.16
CA LEU A 80 2.26 -1.60 13.72
C LEU A 80 2.01 -0.17 13.24
N VAL A 81 1.51 0.67 14.13
CA VAL A 81 1.23 2.08 13.88
C VAL A 81 1.75 2.94 15.02
N VAL A 82 1.98 4.20 14.73
CA VAL A 82 2.22 5.26 15.72
C VAL A 82 1.08 6.27 15.64
N ASP A 83 0.69 6.82 16.78
CA ASP A 83 -0.28 7.91 16.89
C ASP A 83 0.47 9.24 17.14
N LEU A 84 0.26 10.18 16.23
CA LEU A 84 0.81 11.53 16.28
C LEU A 84 -0.35 12.52 16.42
N ASP A 85 -0.83 12.72 17.64
CA ASP A 85 -1.95 13.61 17.97
C ASP A 85 -3.23 13.31 17.14
N GLY A 86 -3.63 12.04 17.10
CA GLY A 86 -4.80 11.56 16.36
C GLY A 86 -4.59 11.35 14.86
N GLN A 87 -3.36 11.47 14.39
CA GLN A 87 -2.92 11.07 13.06
C GLN A 87 -2.12 9.77 13.17
N PHE A 88 -2.60 8.73 12.51
CA PHE A 88 -1.96 7.42 12.50
C PHE A 88 -1.02 7.30 11.30
N MET A 89 0.16 6.77 11.56
CA MET A 89 1.17 6.45 10.55
C MET A 89 1.66 5.01 10.77
N LEU A 90 1.94 4.28 9.69
CA LEU A 90 2.53 2.95 9.84
C LEU A 90 3.97 3.03 10.34
N ASP A 91 4.30 2.18 11.30
CA ASP A 91 5.68 1.80 11.58
C ASP A 91 6.21 0.87 10.46
N ASP A 92 7.52 0.65 10.42
CA ASP A 92 8.14 -0.26 9.42
C ASP A 92 7.58 -1.69 9.51
N THR A 93 7.21 -2.15 10.70
CA THR A 93 6.59 -3.46 10.92
C THR A 93 5.18 -3.51 10.33
N GLY A 94 4.37 -2.49 10.58
CA GLY A 94 3.04 -2.36 9.99
C GLY A 94 3.07 -2.27 8.47
N ARG A 95 4.04 -1.52 7.92
CA ARG A 95 4.24 -1.46 6.47
C ARG A 95 4.58 -2.83 5.87
N ARG A 96 5.49 -3.58 6.50
CA ARG A 96 5.82 -4.94 6.06
C ARG A 96 4.60 -5.87 6.12
N ALA A 97 3.82 -5.82 7.19
CA ALA A 97 2.61 -6.63 7.34
C ALA A 97 1.59 -6.36 6.23
N VAL A 98 1.36 -5.08 5.88
CA VAL A 98 0.48 -4.69 4.75
C VAL A 98 1.01 -5.24 3.43
N LEU A 99 2.29 -5.06 3.12
CA LEU A 99 2.89 -5.53 1.86
C LEU A 99 2.88 -7.05 1.76
N GLN A 100 3.14 -7.74 2.87
CA GLN A 100 3.04 -9.20 2.94
C GLN A 100 1.61 -9.68 2.66
N PHE A 101 0.60 -9.03 3.25
CA PHE A 101 -0.80 -9.37 2.95
C PHE A 101 -1.11 -9.21 1.46
N TYR A 102 -0.64 -8.14 0.81
CA TYR A 102 -0.77 -7.98 -0.63
C TYR A 102 -0.14 -9.13 -1.40
N ASP A 103 1.05 -9.57 -1.00
CA ASP A 103 1.74 -10.64 -1.69
C ASP A 103 1.05 -11.99 -1.51
N GLU A 104 0.56 -12.30 -0.31
CA GLU A 104 -0.13 -13.56 -0.03
C GLU A 104 -1.53 -13.61 -0.65
N ALA A 105 -2.33 -12.56 -0.46
CA ALA A 105 -3.74 -12.54 -0.87
C ALA A 105 -3.91 -12.41 -2.40
N TYR A 106 -3.02 -11.63 -3.06
CA TYR A 106 -3.19 -11.31 -4.49
C TYR A 106 -2.22 -12.04 -5.43
N ALA A 107 -1.23 -12.80 -4.93
CA ALA A 107 -0.35 -13.60 -5.77
C ALA A 107 -1.10 -14.51 -6.75
N PRO A 108 -2.19 -15.21 -6.37
CA PRO A 108 -2.94 -16.04 -7.31
C PRO A 108 -3.55 -15.25 -8.47
N LEU A 109 -3.94 -14.00 -8.25
CA LEU A 109 -4.54 -13.15 -9.28
C LEU A 109 -3.51 -12.65 -10.30
N ARG A 110 -2.25 -12.53 -9.89
CA ARG A 110 -1.14 -12.05 -10.73
C ARG A 110 -0.78 -13.03 -11.85
N THR A 111 -1.08 -14.32 -11.70
CA THR A 111 -0.83 -15.36 -12.70
C THR A 111 -1.94 -15.44 -13.76
N GLY A 112 -3.10 -14.85 -13.48
CA GLY A 112 -4.26 -14.80 -14.38
C GLY A 112 -4.20 -13.61 -15.33
N GLY A 113 -4.51 -13.83 -16.62
CA GLY A 113 -4.55 -12.75 -17.61
C GLY A 113 -5.59 -11.67 -17.37
N HIS A 114 -6.64 -11.96 -16.56
CA HIS A 114 -7.73 -11.04 -16.29
C HIS A 114 -7.27 -9.77 -15.55
N LEU A 115 -6.55 -9.92 -14.43
CA LEU A 115 -6.03 -8.77 -13.65
C LEU A 115 -5.03 -7.96 -14.48
N ILE A 116 -4.13 -8.62 -15.19
CA ILE A 116 -3.10 -7.95 -16.01
C ILE A 116 -3.73 -7.18 -17.17
N GLY A 117 -4.73 -7.77 -17.84
CA GLY A 117 -5.47 -7.11 -18.92
C GLY A 117 -6.28 -5.91 -18.43
N TRP A 118 -6.89 -6.02 -17.23
CA TRP A 118 -7.58 -4.92 -16.58
C TRP A 118 -6.61 -3.80 -16.20
N TYR A 119 -5.46 -4.14 -15.63
CA TYR A 119 -4.41 -3.17 -15.27
C TYR A 119 -3.90 -2.40 -16.50
N ALA A 120 -3.70 -3.05 -17.64
CA ALA A 120 -3.30 -2.36 -18.88
C ALA A 120 -4.34 -1.32 -19.35
N GLN A 121 -5.66 -1.60 -19.15
CA GLN A 121 -6.71 -0.63 -19.39
C GLN A 121 -6.66 0.55 -18.40
N PHE A 122 -6.40 0.26 -17.13
CA PHE A 122 -6.22 1.28 -16.11
C PHE A 122 -5.04 2.22 -16.46
N GLU A 123 -3.88 1.70 -16.86
CA GLU A 123 -2.73 2.52 -17.26
C GLU A 123 -3.08 3.51 -18.37
N THR A 124 -3.90 3.10 -19.34
CA THR A 124 -4.39 4.01 -20.39
C THR A 124 -5.25 5.15 -19.83
N LEU A 125 -6.12 4.85 -18.84
CA LEU A 125 -6.93 5.86 -18.16
C LEU A 125 -6.06 6.75 -17.26
N ASN A 126 -5.06 6.16 -16.59
CA ASN A 126 -4.12 6.87 -15.74
C ASN A 126 -3.33 7.93 -16.51
N ALA A 127 -2.79 7.58 -17.67
CA ALA A 127 -2.09 8.54 -18.51
C ALA A 127 -3.01 9.71 -18.95
N GLN A 128 -4.28 9.43 -19.28
CA GLN A 128 -5.25 10.48 -19.62
C GLN A 128 -5.60 11.35 -18.42
N PHE A 129 -5.78 10.73 -17.24
CA PHE A 129 -6.06 11.44 -16.00
C PHE A 129 -4.93 12.39 -15.62
N LEU A 130 -3.68 11.91 -15.59
CA LEU A 130 -2.51 12.72 -15.23
C LEU A 130 -2.36 13.95 -16.15
N LYS A 131 -2.59 13.78 -17.46
CA LYS A 131 -2.58 14.90 -18.40
C LYS A 131 -3.66 15.91 -18.05
N LEU A 132 -4.91 15.47 -17.87
CA LEU A 132 -6.05 16.35 -17.62
C LEU A 132 -6.00 17.03 -16.26
N ILE A 133 -5.48 16.37 -15.21
CA ILE A 133 -5.32 16.98 -13.89
C ILE A 133 -4.25 18.09 -13.92
N SER A 134 -3.16 17.89 -14.66
CA SER A 134 -2.15 18.92 -14.90
C SER A 134 -2.71 20.10 -15.69
N GLU A 135 -3.48 19.84 -16.76
CA GLU A 135 -4.17 20.90 -17.52
C GLU A 135 -5.18 21.65 -16.64
N TRP A 136 -5.94 20.97 -15.79
CA TRP A 136 -6.86 21.58 -14.85
C TRP A 136 -6.16 22.56 -13.90
N GLN A 137 -5.05 22.13 -13.30
CA GLN A 137 -4.27 22.94 -12.37
C GLN A 137 -3.64 24.16 -13.04
N THR A 138 -3.21 24.05 -14.29
CA THR A 138 -2.53 25.14 -15.04
C THR A 138 -3.49 26.08 -15.76
N SER A 139 -4.69 25.60 -16.15
CA SER A 139 -5.71 26.41 -16.84
C SER A 139 -6.54 27.32 -15.93
N GLY A 140 -6.34 27.23 -14.61
CA GLY A 140 -7.17 27.97 -13.65
C GLY A 140 -8.61 27.48 -13.58
N GLY A 141 -8.88 26.22 -13.92
CA GLY A 141 -10.19 25.60 -13.76
C GLY A 141 -11.09 25.71 -15.00
N GLU A 142 -10.54 25.53 -16.19
CA GLU A 142 -11.31 25.57 -17.44
C GLU A 142 -12.40 24.49 -17.49
N ARG A 143 -13.66 24.88 -17.72
CA ARG A 143 -14.82 23.99 -17.77
C ARG A 143 -14.69 22.85 -18.77
N ARG A 144 -14.04 23.09 -19.91
CA ARG A 144 -13.81 22.07 -20.95
C ARG A 144 -12.90 20.97 -20.43
N VAL A 145 -11.83 21.32 -19.72
CA VAL A 145 -10.88 20.39 -19.10
C VAL A 145 -11.59 19.58 -18.03
N LEU A 146 -12.40 20.25 -17.17
CA LEU A 146 -13.20 19.57 -16.15
C LEU A 146 -14.13 18.51 -16.75
N ALA A 147 -14.87 18.86 -17.81
CA ALA A 147 -15.77 17.93 -18.47
C ALA A 147 -15.05 16.73 -19.09
N GLN A 148 -13.81 16.88 -19.53
CA GLN A 148 -12.99 15.77 -20.02
C GLN A 148 -12.47 14.91 -18.85
N LEU A 149 -12.03 15.54 -17.77
CA LEU A 149 -11.58 14.86 -16.56
C LEU A 149 -12.68 13.97 -15.97
N LEU A 150 -13.89 14.51 -15.78
CA LEU A 150 -15.04 13.76 -15.25
C LEU A 150 -15.40 12.54 -16.12
N ARG A 151 -15.29 12.65 -17.46
CA ARG A 151 -15.49 11.51 -18.36
C ARG A 151 -14.42 10.42 -18.19
N VAL A 152 -13.18 10.78 -17.91
CA VAL A 152 -12.12 9.79 -17.60
C VAL A 152 -12.42 9.11 -16.29
N VAL A 153 -12.83 9.86 -15.27
CA VAL A 153 -13.19 9.31 -13.95
C VAL A 153 -14.40 8.37 -14.06
N ASP A 154 -15.44 8.74 -14.80
CA ASP A 154 -16.63 7.88 -15.01
C ASP A 154 -16.27 6.55 -15.69
N ARG A 155 -15.41 6.60 -16.71
CA ARG A 155 -14.88 5.37 -17.35
C ARG A 155 -14.06 4.53 -16.36
N HIS A 156 -13.32 5.17 -15.48
CA HIS A 156 -12.55 4.47 -14.45
C HIS A 156 -13.47 3.81 -13.42
N VAL A 157 -14.51 4.50 -12.96
CA VAL A 157 -15.54 3.92 -12.08
C VAL A 157 -16.19 2.70 -12.73
N THR A 158 -16.50 2.79 -14.03
CA THR A 158 -17.03 1.65 -14.80
C THR A 158 -16.03 0.49 -14.86
N ALA A 159 -14.74 0.77 -15.03
CA ALA A 159 -13.69 -0.26 -15.01
C ALA A 159 -13.54 -0.91 -13.63
N ILE A 160 -13.58 -0.12 -12.55
CA ILE A 160 -13.53 -0.63 -11.17
C ILE A 160 -14.70 -1.58 -10.91
N ARG A 161 -15.92 -1.25 -11.31
CA ARG A 161 -17.09 -2.10 -11.12
C ARG A 161 -16.98 -3.46 -11.81
N ARG A 162 -16.18 -3.58 -12.86
CA ARG A 162 -15.94 -4.87 -13.55
C ARG A 162 -14.97 -5.78 -12.82
N ILE A 163 -14.12 -5.25 -11.93
CA ILE A 163 -13.16 -6.03 -11.15
C ILE A 163 -13.55 -6.18 -9.68
N GLU A 164 -14.62 -5.53 -9.22
CA GLU A 164 -15.04 -5.59 -7.82
C GLU A 164 -15.48 -6.99 -7.36
N GLU A 165 -15.87 -7.88 -8.27
CA GLU A 165 -16.12 -9.29 -7.93
C GLU A 165 -14.82 -10.03 -7.58
N THR A 166 -13.70 -9.63 -8.19
CA THR A 166 -12.37 -10.19 -7.93
C THR A 166 -11.70 -9.54 -6.72
N ILE A 167 -11.90 -8.23 -6.54
CA ILE A 167 -11.34 -7.45 -5.44
C ILE A 167 -12.48 -6.64 -4.78
N PRO A 168 -13.23 -7.25 -3.85
CA PRO A 168 -14.48 -6.66 -3.32
C PRO A 168 -14.32 -5.28 -2.70
N ARG A 169 -13.16 -4.99 -2.04
CA ARG A 169 -12.89 -3.69 -1.44
C ARG A 169 -12.83 -2.54 -2.46
N TYR A 170 -12.67 -2.82 -3.74
CA TYR A 170 -12.66 -1.80 -4.80
C TYR A 170 -14.02 -1.11 -5.00
N ARG A 171 -15.10 -1.71 -4.51
CA ARG A 171 -16.41 -1.05 -4.44
C ARG A 171 -16.35 0.29 -3.70
N THR A 172 -15.52 0.39 -2.66
CA THR A 172 -15.30 1.63 -1.91
C THR A 172 -14.75 2.75 -2.79
N TYR A 173 -13.80 2.44 -3.67
CA TYR A 173 -13.28 3.44 -4.60
C TYR A 173 -14.33 3.91 -5.60
N ALA A 174 -15.12 2.98 -6.17
CA ALA A 174 -16.20 3.34 -7.07
C ALA A 174 -17.22 4.28 -6.39
N TYR A 175 -17.58 4.00 -5.13
CA TYR A 175 -18.45 4.86 -4.34
C TYR A 175 -17.84 6.24 -4.07
N ARG A 176 -16.58 6.30 -3.62
CA ARG A 176 -15.88 7.56 -3.29
C ARG A 176 -15.72 8.46 -4.53
N PHE A 177 -15.33 7.88 -5.68
CA PHE A 177 -15.28 8.62 -6.94
C PHE A 177 -16.63 9.20 -7.34
N THR A 178 -17.70 8.39 -7.26
CA THR A 178 -19.06 8.87 -7.58
C THR A 178 -19.45 10.01 -6.66
N ALA A 179 -19.25 9.87 -5.35
CA ALA A 179 -19.55 10.94 -4.38
C ALA A 179 -18.76 12.23 -4.64
N ALA A 180 -17.48 12.12 -5.01
CA ALA A 180 -16.66 13.29 -5.36
C ALA A 180 -17.15 13.97 -6.65
N MET A 181 -17.52 13.18 -7.68
CA MET A 181 -18.10 13.72 -8.92
C MET A 181 -19.43 14.44 -8.65
N ASP A 182 -20.32 13.87 -7.81
CA ASP A 182 -21.59 14.50 -7.42
C ASP A 182 -21.35 15.87 -6.76
N ARG A 183 -20.32 16.00 -5.92
CA ARG A 183 -19.94 17.29 -5.33
C ARG A 183 -19.49 18.30 -6.38
N VAL A 184 -18.69 17.86 -7.36
CA VAL A 184 -18.26 18.71 -8.47
C VAL A 184 -19.44 19.15 -9.33
N ASP A 185 -20.39 18.26 -9.62
CA ASP A 185 -21.61 18.57 -10.40
C ASP A 185 -22.52 19.57 -9.68
N LEU A 186 -22.51 19.56 -8.33
CA LEU A 186 -23.17 20.56 -7.49
C LEU A 186 -22.42 21.90 -7.42
N GLY A 187 -21.29 22.03 -8.12
CA GLY A 187 -20.50 23.26 -8.21
C GLY A 187 -19.31 23.34 -7.23
N ASP A 188 -19.10 22.33 -6.39
CA ASP A 188 -17.97 22.29 -5.45
C ASP A 188 -16.72 21.74 -6.12
N VAL A 189 -16.07 22.57 -6.94
CA VAL A 189 -14.85 22.21 -7.69
C VAL A 189 -13.63 21.91 -6.79
N THR A 190 -13.72 22.16 -5.48
CA THR A 190 -12.65 21.78 -4.54
C THR A 190 -12.47 20.27 -4.50
N TYR A 191 -13.53 19.50 -4.77
CA TYR A 191 -13.46 18.03 -4.87
C TYR A 191 -12.68 17.50 -6.10
N VAL A 192 -12.16 18.37 -6.95
CA VAL A 192 -11.25 17.95 -8.03
C VAL A 192 -9.85 17.64 -7.46
N THR A 193 -9.25 18.59 -6.71
CA THR A 193 -7.82 18.52 -6.32
C THR A 193 -7.50 18.91 -4.88
N ASN A 194 -8.47 19.28 -4.05
CA ASN A 194 -8.18 19.70 -2.68
C ASN A 194 -7.54 18.54 -1.88
N PRO A 195 -6.32 18.71 -1.34
CA PRO A 195 -5.63 17.65 -0.59
C PRO A 195 -6.29 17.33 0.76
N LEU A 196 -7.11 18.24 1.30
CA LEU A 196 -7.82 18.05 2.57
C LEU A 196 -9.20 17.40 2.40
N ALA A 197 -9.70 17.31 1.17
CA ALA A 197 -10.96 16.65 0.86
C ALA A 197 -10.74 15.24 0.33
N ASP A 198 -11.80 14.45 0.31
CA ASP A 198 -11.84 13.18 -0.43
C ASP A 198 -12.07 13.50 -1.92
N SER A 199 -11.07 14.19 -2.52
CA SER A 199 -11.14 14.70 -3.87
C SER A 199 -10.81 13.62 -4.90
N ILE A 200 -11.25 13.83 -6.13
CA ILE A 200 -10.96 12.92 -7.26
C ILE A 200 -9.45 12.63 -7.34
N HIS A 201 -8.60 13.65 -7.19
CA HIS A 201 -7.15 13.50 -7.25
C HIS A 201 -6.61 12.60 -6.12
N ASN A 202 -7.06 12.83 -4.88
CA ASN A 202 -6.62 12.03 -3.75
C ASN A 202 -7.07 10.56 -3.87
N ILE A 203 -8.33 10.33 -4.25
CA ILE A 203 -8.87 8.99 -4.44
C ILE A 203 -8.11 8.26 -5.57
N TRP A 204 -7.78 8.97 -6.65
CA TRP A 204 -7.01 8.41 -7.77
C TRP A 204 -5.61 8.00 -7.34
N PHE A 205 -4.94 8.85 -6.56
CA PHE A 205 -3.62 8.56 -6.02
C PHE A 205 -3.63 7.33 -5.12
N GLU A 206 -4.59 7.24 -4.18
CA GLU A 206 -4.75 6.09 -3.30
C GLU A 206 -5.04 4.80 -4.11
N PHE A 207 -5.93 4.88 -5.09
CA PHE A 207 -6.24 3.76 -5.97
C PHE A 207 -5.03 3.29 -6.77
N HIS A 208 -4.23 4.22 -7.31
CA HIS A 208 -3.03 3.90 -8.07
C HIS A 208 -2.00 3.14 -7.22
N GLU A 209 -1.74 3.60 -5.99
CA GLU A 209 -0.86 2.90 -5.05
C GLU A 209 -1.38 1.49 -4.73
N ASP A 210 -2.69 1.37 -4.52
CA ASP A 210 -3.34 0.12 -4.20
C ASP A 210 -3.23 -0.89 -5.35
N ILE A 211 -3.55 -0.50 -6.58
CA ILE A 211 -3.48 -1.42 -7.73
C ILE A 211 -2.05 -1.84 -8.04
N LEU A 212 -1.05 -0.96 -7.86
CA LEU A 212 0.36 -1.33 -7.99
C LEU A 212 0.74 -2.43 -7.00
N ALA A 213 0.32 -2.31 -5.74
CA ALA A 213 0.55 -3.34 -4.73
C ALA A 213 -0.17 -4.66 -5.07
N VAL A 214 -1.42 -4.60 -5.57
CA VAL A 214 -2.18 -5.78 -6.02
C VAL A 214 -1.47 -6.49 -7.17
N VAL A 215 -1.00 -5.76 -8.19
CA VAL A 215 -0.31 -6.38 -9.34
C VAL A 215 1.15 -6.72 -9.06
N GLY A 216 1.67 -6.35 -7.88
CA GLY A 216 3.06 -6.62 -7.49
C GLY A 216 4.08 -5.78 -8.26
N LYS A 217 3.71 -4.56 -8.70
CA LYS A 217 4.61 -3.65 -9.37
C LYS A 217 5.14 -2.59 -8.41
N PRO A 218 6.44 -2.27 -8.45
CA PRO A 218 6.95 -1.10 -7.76
C PRO A 218 6.37 0.18 -8.38
N ARG A 219 6.23 1.23 -7.58
CA ARG A 219 5.95 2.56 -8.11
C ARG A 219 7.15 2.99 -8.95
N GLU A 220 6.92 3.38 -10.20
CA GLU A 220 7.95 4.05 -10.99
C GLU A 220 8.27 5.38 -10.28
N THR A 221 9.47 5.48 -9.72
CA THR A 221 10.02 6.76 -9.29
C THR A 221 10.26 7.56 -10.57
N VAL A 222 9.50 8.65 -10.77
CA VAL A 222 9.87 9.65 -11.75
C VAL A 222 11.23 10.18 -11.26
N GLU A 223 12.29 9.79 -11.94
CA GLU A 223 13.60 10.43 -11.76
C GLU A 223 13.42 11.87 -12.25
N ASP A 224 13.56 12.83 -11.30
CA ASP A 224 13.61 14.28 -11.56
C ASP A 224 14.87 14.66 -12.35
#